data_a15d07b750de9de61b490ac1c6b0e3c4
#
_entry.id   a15d07b750de9de61b490ac1c6b0e3c4
#
_cell.length_a   1.000
_cell.length_b   1.000
_cell.length_c   1.000
_cell.angle_alpha   90.00
_cell.angle_beta   90.00
_cell.angle_gamma   90.00
#
_symmetry.space_group_name_H-M   'P 1'
#
loop_
_entity.id
_entity.type
_entity.pdbx_description
1 polymer ?
#
loop_
_entity_poly.entity_id
_entity_poly.type
_entity_poly.pdbx_seq_one_letter_code
_entity_poly.pdbx_strand_id
1 'polypeptide(L)'
;MGKGGGCVPSKKRQPPASAPSSSSAAAAAAVPREAPEEELAAAASAAAAAGRKLRLYIVFYSMYGHVESLAHRAAAGAGAVEGVEAVLRRVPETLPPEVLEKMQAPAKDPAVPVIASAAELVEADGVLFGFPTRYGAMAAQMKAFFDSTGKLWEQQRLAGKPAGFFVSTGTQGGGQESTAWTAITQLAHHGMLFVPIGYTFGSGMFEMDDIRGGSPYGSGVFAGDGSRQPSETELAIAEHQGKYMASIVKKLAHHD
;
A
#
# COMPACT_ATOMS: atom_id res chain seq x y z
N MET A 1 24.34 -15.46 39.55
CA MET A 1 23.10 -15.24 40.33
C MET A 1 22.41 -14.00 39.79
N GLY A 2 21.49 -14.14 38.87
CA GLY A 2 20.71 -13.06 38.28
C GLY A 2 19.23 -13.30 38.51
N LYS A 3 18.58 -12.39 39.24
CA LYS A 3 17.16 -12.51 39.61
C LYS A 3 16.29 -12.08 38.42
N GLY A 4 15.32 -12.94 38.09
CA GLY A 4 14.33 -12.69 37.05
C GLY A 4 13.36 -11.57 37.42
N GLY A 5 13.00 -10.77 36.42
CA GLY A 5 11.94 -9.78 36.49
C GLY A 5 10.57 -10.44 36.38
N GLY A 6 9.76 -10.31 37.41
CA GLY A 6 8.42 -10.87 37.46
C GLY A 6 7.38 -10.06 36.70
N CYS A 7 6.48 -10.76 36.04
CA CYS A 7 5.25 -10.20 35.48
C CYS A 7 4.37 -9.60 36.59
N VAL A 8 3.83 -8.42 36.34
CA VAL A 8 2.87 -7.76 37.23
C VAL A 8 1.47 -8.38 36.99
N PRO A 9 0.76 -8.86 38.02
CA PRO A 9 -0.56 -9.45 37.83
C PRO A 9 -1.65 -8.39 37.62
N SER A 10 -2.45 -8.59 36.58
CA SER A 10 -3.63 -7.77 36.28
C SER A 10 -4.68 -7.93 37.40
N LYS A 11 -5.15 -6.81 37.95
CA LYS A 11 -6.27 -6.79 38.90
C LYS A 11 -7.57 -7.24 38.21
N LYS A 12 -8.18 -8.32 38.71
CA LYS A 12 -9.52 -8.77 38.35
C LYS A 12 -10.54 -7.70 38.73
N ARG A 13 -11.28 -7.17 37.73
CA ARG A 13 -12.50 -6.41 37.96
C ARG A 13 -13.65 -7.38 38.28
N GLN A 14 -14.32 -7.15 39.40
CA GLN A 14 -15.59 -7.83 39.71
C GLN A 14 -16.73 -7.29 38.86
N PRO A 15 -17.68 -8.13 38.42
CA PRO A 15 -18.88 -7.68 37.73
C PRO A 15 -19.87 -7.01 38.72
N PRO A 16 -20.63 -6.01 38.27
CA PRO A 16 -21.66 -5.39 39.12
C PRO A 16 -22.87 -6.30 39.30
N ALA A 17 -23.48 -6.20 40.48
CA ALA A 17 -24.64 -6.96 40.91
C ALA A 17 -25.90 -6.65 40.08
N SER A 18 -26.67 -7.70 39.80
CA SER A 18 -27.97 -7.65 39.15
C SER A 18 -29.02 -6.96 39.99
N ALA A 19 -29.77 -6.00 39.41
CA ALA A 19 -30.99 -5.43 39.96
C ALA A 19 -32.23 -6.01 39.24
N PRO A 20 -33.43 -6.05 39.90
CA PRO A 20 -34.54 -6.89 39.47
C PRO A 20 -35.34 -6.31 38.32
N SER A 21 -35.88 -7.23 37.52
CA SER A 21 -36.81 -6.98 36.41
C SER A 21 -38.16 -6.41 36.86
N SER A 22 -38.59 -5.29 36.30
CA SER A 22 -39.97 -4.90 36.23
C SER A 22 -40.43 -4.85 34.77
N SER A 23 -41.34 -5.74 34.42
CA SER A 23 -42.04 -5.78 33.14
C SER A 23 -43.02 -4.60 33.05
N SER A 24 -42.88 -3.73 32.06
CA SER A 24 -44.00 -2.97 31.53
C SER A 24 -43.95 -2.98 30.01
N ALA A 25 -44.95 -3.59 29.41
CA ALA A 25 -45.20 -3.54 27.97
C ALA A 25 -45.60 -2.11 27.59
N ALA A 26 -44.72 -1.42 26.85
CA ALA A 26 -45.08 -0.20 26.14
C ALA A 26 -44.98 -0.46 24.65
N ALA A 27 -46.06 -0.15 23.94
CA ALA A 27 -46.20 -0.29 22.50
C ALA A 27 -45.10 0.46 21.76
N ALA A 28 -44.39 -0.24 20.89
CA ALA A 28 -43.40 0.37 19.98
C ALA A 28 -44.15 1.24 18.96
N ALA A 29 -44.04 2.55 19.09
CA ALA A 29 -44.35 3.48 18.02
C ALA A 29 -43.30 3.29 16.91
N ALA A 30 -43.76 3.01 15.69
CA ALA A 30 -42.91 2.90 14.51
C ALA A 30 -42.22 4.26 14.26
N VAL A 31 -40.92 4.28 14.36
CA VAL A 31 -40.09 5.41 13.94
C VAL A 31 -40.15 5.50 12.41
N PRO A 32 -40.50 6.65 11.83
CA PRO A 32 -40.47 6.81 10.37
C PRO A 32 -39.05 6.52 9.83
N ARG A 33 -38.94 5.67 8.84
CA ARG A 33 -37.70 5.45 8.07
C ARG A 33 -37.37 6.74 7.34
N GLU A 34 -36.33 7.41 7.76
CA GLU A 34 -35.66 8.45 6.97
C GLU A 34 -34.80 7.78 5.88
N ALA A 35 -35.42 7.35 4.80
CA ALA A 35 -34.75 6.69 3.70
C ALA A 35 -34.53 7.55 2.43
N PRO A 36 -34.99 8.82 2.30
CA PRO A 36 -34.74 9.52 1.04
C PRO A 36 -33.40 10.29 0.96
N GLU A 37 -32.83 10.76 2.06
CA GLU A 37 -31.63 11.61 2.01
C GLU A 37 -30.34 10.81 1.83
N GLU A 38 -30.20 9.66 2.46
CA GLU A 38 -29.03 8.79 2.27
C GLU A 38 -29.00 8.18 0.86
N GLU A 39 -30.15 7.80 0.32
CA GLU A 39 -30.26 7.23 -1.03
C GLU A 39 -30.00 8.28 -2.11
N LEU A 40 -30.46 9.52 -1.91
CA LEU A 40 -30.12 10.66 -2.79
C LEU A 40 -28.65 11.08 -2.69
N ALA A 41 -28.06 11.05 -1.51
CA ALA A 41 -26.65 11.32 -1.29
C ALA A 41 -25.75 10.22 -1.89
N ALA A 42 -26.16 8.96 -1.78
CA ALA A 42 -25.48 7.84 -2.41
C ALA A 42 -25.57 7.89 -3.95
N ALA A 43 -26.76 8.21 -4.49
CA ALA A 43 -26.95 8.36 -5.93
C ALA A 43 -26.19 9.57 -6.51
N ALA A 44 -26.12 10.70 -5.79
CA ALA A 44 -25.34 11.87 -6.17
C ALA A 44 -23.82 11.59 -6.09
N SER A 45 -23.38 10.82 -5.09
CA SER A 45 -22.00 10.34 -4.96
C SER A 45 -21.63 9.36 -6.09
N ALA A 46 -22.51 8.44 -6.44
CA ALA A 46 -22.33 7.51 -7.56
C ALA A 46 -22.30 8.22 -8.92
N ALA A 47 -23.18 9.22 -9.14
CA ALA A 47 -23.18 10.02 -10.36
C ALA A 47 -21.94 10.91 -10.49
N ALA A 48 -21.43 11.47 -9.39
CA ALA A 48 -20.17 12.19 -9.35
C ALA A 48 -18.97 11.27 -9.59
N ALA A 49 -19.01 10.03 -9.15
CA ALA A 49 -18.00 9.00 -9.40
C ALA A 49 -17.99 8.50 -10.85
N ALA A 50 -19.15 8.46 -11.53
CA ALA A 50 -19.30 7.94 -12.90
C ALA A 50 -18.56 8.75 -13.98
N GLY A 51 -18.12 9.98 -13.67
CA GLY A 51 -17.38 10.84 -14.59
C GLY A 51 -15.90 11.07 -14.23
N ARG A 52 -15.41 10.61 -13.05
CA ARG A 52 -14.01 10.79 -12.65
C ARG A 52 -13.12 9.63 -13.09
N LYS A 53 -11.87 9.93 -13.41
CA LYS A 53 -10.86 8.88 -13.59
C LYS A 53 -10.56 8.20 -12.25
N LEU A 54 -10.43 6.88 -12.27
CA LEU A 54 -9.97 6.09 -11.12
C LEU A 54 -8.49 6.40 -10.86
N ARG A 55 -8.11 6.60 -9.62
CA ARG A 55 -6.76 7.03 -9.23
C ARG A 55 -5.97 5.87 -8.63
N LEU A 56 -4.96 5.41 -9.36
CA LEU A 56 -3.99 4.46 -8.84
C LEU A 56 -2.78 5.22 -8.29
N TYR A 57 -2.65 5.25 -6.98
CA TYR A 57 -1.50 5.86 -6.32
C TYR A 57 -0.31 4.91 -6.36
N ILE A 58 0.86 5.44 -6.70
CA ILE A 58 2.14 4.74 -6.66
C ILE A 58 3.01 5.49 -5.65
N VAL A 59 3.01 4.99 -4.42
CA VAL A 59 3.67 5.62 -3.27
C VAL A 59 4.97 4.88 -2.99
N PHE A 60 6.09 5.57 -3.05
CA PHE A 60 7.37 4.89 -2.96
C PHE A 60 8.44 5.66 -2.16
N TYR A 61 9.44 4.92 -1.71
CA TYR A 61 10.73 5.41 -1.27
C TYR A 61 11.83 4.82 -2.14
N SER A 62 12.75 5.65 -2.59
CA SER A 62 13.93 5.22 -3.35
C SER A 62 15.16 5.97 -2.88
N MET A 63 16.20 5.24 -2.41
CA MET A 63 17.48 5.86 -2.02
C MET A 63 18.34 6.18 -3.26
N TYR A 64 18.51 5.22 -4.14
CA TYR A 64 19.45 5.25 -5.26
C TYR A 64 18.79 5.19 -6.65
N GLY A 65 17.47 5.44 -6.73
CA GLY A 65 16.75 5.50 -8.02
C GLY A 65 16.11 4.19 -8.48
N HIS A 66 16.52 3.02 -8.01
CA HIS A 66 16.02 1.72 -8.50
C HIS A 66 14.50 1.54 -8.34
N VAL A 67 13.97 1.81 -7.14
CA VAL A 67 12.52 1.77 -6.89
C VAL A 67 11.79 2.85 -7.67
N GLU A 68 12.39 4.02 -7.84
CA GLU A 68 11.83 5.13 -8.61
C GLU A 68 11.69 4.77 -10.09
N SER A 69 12.68 4.07 -10.67
CA SER A 69 12.60 3.56 -12.05
C SER A 69 11.43 2.58 -12.22
N LEU A 70 11.24 1.66 -11.28
CA LEU A 70 10.06 0.77 -11.29
C LEU A 70 8.75 1.54 -11.13
N ALA A 71 8.72 2.57 -10.26
CA ALA A 71 7.53 3.40 -10.03
C ALA A 71 7.10 4.14 -11.31
N HIS A 72 8.04 4.71 -12.06
CA HIS A 72 7.75 5.36 -13.33
C HIS A 72 7.20 4.37 -14.37
N ARG A 73 7.77 3.18 -14.45
CA ARG A 73 7.26 2.14 -15.37
C ARG A 73 5.88 1.63 -14.95
N ALA A 74 5.65 1.41 -13.67
CA ALA A 74 4.33 1.05 -13.16
C ALA A 74 3.30 2.15 -13.46
N ALA A 75 3.68 3.43 -13.35
CA ALA A 75 2.81 4.55 -13.72
C ALA A 75 2.48 4.56 -15.21
N ALA A 76 3.47 4.29 -16.08
CA ALA A 76 3.23 4.18 -17.52
C ALA A 76 2.24 3.05 -17.84
N GLY A 77 2.43 1.87 -17.23
CA GLY A 77 1.52 0.74 -17.39
C GLY A 77 0.09 1.03 -16.90
N ALA A 78 -0.04 1.69 -15.76
CA ALA A 78 -1.33 2.08 -15.20
C ALA A 78 -2.05 3.11 -16.08
N GLY A 79 -1.32 4.13 -16.56
CA GLY A 79 -1.85 5.18 -17.43
C GLY A 79 -2.28 4.69 -18.83
N ALA A 80 -1.81 3.51 -19.25
CA ALA A 80 -2.28 2.85 -20.47
C ALA A 80 -3.69 2.24 -20.35
N VAL A 81 -4.26 2.16 -19.14
CA VAL A 81 -5.61 1.66 -18.91
C VAL A 81 -6.61 2.81 -18.96
N GLU A 82 -7.50 2.78 -19.95
CA GLU A 82 -8.52 3.82 -20.12
C GLU A 82 -9.37 4.01 -18.84
N GLY A 83 -9.56 5.27 -18.47
CA GLY A 83 -10.32 5.64 -17.27
C GLY A 83 -9.51 5.60 -15.96
N VAL A 84 -8.22 5.26 -16.02
CA VAL A 84 -7.32 5.27 -14.86
C VAL A 84 -6.28 6.38 -14.98
N GLU A 85 -6.00 7.03 -13.86
CA GLU A 85 -4.92 8.01 -13.69
C GLU A 85 -3.89 7.45 -12.70
N ALA A 86 -2.63 7.43 -13.10
CA ALA A 86 -1.53 7.07 -12.21
C ALA A 86 -1.02 8.31 -11.46
N VAL A 87 -0.94 8.22 -10.13
CA VAL A 87 -0.51 9.32 -9.26
C VAL A 87 0.76 8.92 -8.52
N LEU A 88 1.90 9.45 -8.95
CA LEU A 88 3.19 9.19 -8.30
C LEU A 88 3.36 10.06 -7.06
N ARG A 89 3.83 9.45 -5.96
CA ARG A 89 4.19 10.14 -4.70
C ARG A 89 5.42 9.49 -4.07
N ARG A 90 6.33 10.32 -3.58
CA ARG A 90 7.42 9.87 -2.71
C ARG A 90 7.03 10.02 -1.25
N VAL A 91 7.42 9.08 -0.40
CA VAL A 91 7.32 9.30 1.06
C VAL A 91 8.44 10.26 1.53
N PRO A 92 8.23 10.99 2.63
CA PRO A 92 9.25 11.87 3.17
C PRO A 92 10.56 11.15 3.50
N GLU A 93 11.68 11.84 3.33
CA GLU A 93 12.98 11.38 3.81
C GLU A 93 13.06 11.54 5.33
N THR A 94 13.68 10.58 6.00
CA THR A 94 13.88 10.59 7.46
C THR A 94 15.34 10.76 7.87
N LEU A 95 16.25 10.64 6.91
CA LEU A 95 17.70 10.84 7.17
C LEU A 95 18.06 12.32 7.03
N PRO A 96 18.96 12.82 7.89
CA PRO A 96 19.47 14.17 7.77
C PRO A 96 20.33 14.34 6.49
N PRO A 97 20.38 15.56 5.93
CA PRO A 97 21.09 15.84 4.67
C PRO A 97 22.56 15.40 4.67
N GLU A 98 23.26 15.59 5.77
CA GLU A 98 24.67 15.21 5.91
C GLU A 98 24.89 13.69 5.85
N VAL A 99 23.89 12.89 6.20
CA VAL A 99 23.92 11.43 6.06
C VAL A 99 23.72 11.04 4.60
N LEU A 100 22.77 11.67 3.92
CA LEU A 100 22.51 11.44 2.50
C LEU A 100 23.72 11.80 1.64
N GLU A 101 24.41 12.89 1.97
CA GLU A 101 25.66 13.30 1.32
C GLU A 101 26.76 12.25 1.51
N LYS A 102 26.99 11.78 2.75
CA LYS A 102 27.96 10.70 3.03
C LYS A 102 27.63 9.40 2.30
N MET A 103 26.35 9.10 2.12
CA MET A 103 25.87 7.95 1.38
C MET A 103 25.90 8.16 -0.13
N GLN A 104 26.27 9.34 -0.61
CA GLN A 104 26.25 9.70 -2.04
C GLN A 104 24.88 9.45 -2.68
N ALA A 105 23.79 9.69 -1.92
CA ALA A 105 22.45 9.52 -2.43
C ALA A 105 22.19 10.55 -3.55
N PRO A 106 21.71 10.12 -4.73
CA PRO A 106 21.43 11.04 -5.82
C PRO A 106 20.28 11.98 -5.47
N ALA A 107 20.28 13.14 -6.13
CA ALA A 107 19.14 14.06 -6.06
C ALA A 107 17.85 13.36 -6.49
N LYS A 108 16.75 13.69 -5.84
CA LYS A 108 15.42 13.13 -6.17
C LYS A 108 14.81 13.88 -7.34
N ASP A 109 14.02 13.17 -8.16
CA ASP A 109 13.29 13.80 -9.27
C ASP A 109 12.31 14.87 -8.73
N PRO A 110 12.49 16.17 -9.08
CA PRO A 110 11.59 17.23 -8.61
C PRO A 110 10.18 17.12 -9.19
N ALA A 111 9.99 16.38 -10.29
CA ALA A 111 8.68 16.15 -10.89
C ALA A 111 7.79 15.20 -10.08
N VAL A 112 8.39 14.40 -9.17
CA VAL A 112 7.63 13.52 -8.29
C VAL A 112 7.45 14.19 -6.92
N PRO A 113 6.24 14.65 -6.58
CA PRO A 113 6.01 15.32 -5.31
C PRO A 113 6.12 14.36 -4.11
N VAL A 114 6.54 14.91 -2.97
CA VAL A 114 6.44 14.22 -1.70
C VAL A 114 4.97 14.20 -1.28
N ILE A 115 4.48 13.06 -0.80
CA ILE A 115 3.12 12.95 -0.25
C ILE A 115 3.00 13.87 0.97
N ALA A 116 2.03 14.77 0.95
CA ALA A 116 1.89 15.78 2.00
C ALA A 116 1.41 15.17 3.33
N SER A 117 0.55 14.17 3.25
CA SER A 117 0.07 13.41 4.41
C SER A 117 -0.46 12.05 4.00
N ALA A 118 -0.57 11.11 4.96
CA ALA A 118 -1.22 9.83 4.73
C ALA A 118 -2.69 9.97 4.30
N ALA A 119 -3.36 11.08 4.62
CA ALA A 119 -4.75 11.33 4.26
C ALA A 119 -4.98 11.35 2.74
N GLU A 120 -3.95 11.63 1.92
CA GLU A 120 -4.06 11.55 0.46
C GLU A 120 -4.46 10.14 -0.03
N LEU A 121 -4.12 9.07 0.72
CA LEU A 121 -4.50 7.70 0.37
C LEU A 121 -6.01 7.46 0.33
N VAL A 122 -6.80 8.32 0.98
CA VAL A 122 -8.27 8.23 0.95
C VAL A 122 -8.80 8.45 -0.47
N GLU A 123 -8.11 9.30 -1.24
CA GLU A 123 -8.50 9.62 -2.62
C GLU A 123 -8.11 8.52 -3.63
N ALA A 124 -7.29 7.56 -3.24
CA ALA A 124 -6.87 6.47 -4.09
C ALA A 124 -7.97 5.41 -4.23
N ASP A 125 -8.16 4.90 -5.45
CA ASP A 125 -9.00 3.73 -5.72
C ASP A 125 -8.18 2.43 -5.63
N GLY A 126 -6.85 2.53 -5.66
CA GLY A 126 -5.89 1.46 -5.41
C GLY A 126 -4.50 2.03 -5.16
N VAL A 127 -3.60 1.23 -4.58
CA VAL A 127 -2.26 1.70 -4.22
C VAL A 127 -1.19 0.66 -4.56
N LEU A 128 -0.11 1.08 -5.20
CA LEU A 128 1.15 0.33 -5.27
C LEU A 128 2.18 0.99 -4.35
N PHE A 129 2.73 0.23 -3.41
CA PHE A 129 3.78 0.69 -2.50
C PHE A 129 5.14 0.15 -2.95
N GLY A 130 6.11 1.04 -3.14
CA GLY A 130 7.46 0.68 -3.57
C GLY A 130 8.53 1.04 -2.54
N PHE A 131 9.43 0.11 -2.22
CA PHE A 131 10.48 0.37 -1.25
C PHE A 131 11.66 -0.58 -1.40
N PRO A 132 12.89 -0.14 -1.05
CA PRO A 132 14.03 -1.03 -0.95
C PRO A 132 13.93 -1.87 0.32
N THR A 133 14.49 -3.08 0.27
CA THR A 133 14.63 -3.92 1.45
C THR A 133 15.60 -3.34 2.46
N ARG A 134 15.31 -3.56 3.72
CA ARG A 134 16.25 -3.44 4.84
C ARG A 134 16.06 -4.67 5.72
N TYR A 135 17.01 -5.61 5.63
CA TYR A 135 16.98 -6.86 6.39
C TYR A 135 15.70 -7.69 6.18
N GLY A 136 15.18 -7.75 4.94
CA GLY A 136 13.96 -8.48 4.60
C GLY A 136 12.65 -7.76 4.96
N ALA A 137 12.72 -6.48 5.32
CA ALA A 137 11.58 -5.61 5.58
C ALA A 137 11.70 -4.30 4.79
N MET A 138 10.65 -3.47 4.81
CA MET A 138 10.66 -2.16 4.15
C MET A 138 11.68 -1.19 4.80
N ALA A 139 12.15 -0.21 4.03
CA ALA A 139 12.97 0.88 4.55
C ALA A 139 12.22 1.70 5.61
N ALA A 140 12.98 2.24 6.57
CA ALA A 140 12.44 3.03 7.70
C ALA A 140 11.55 4.19 7.24
N GLN A 141 11.85 4.83 6.12
CA GLN A 141 11.07 5.91 5.54
C GLN A 141 9.65 5.46 5.17
N MET A 142 9.53 4.30 4.52
CA MET A 142 8.22 3.72 4.21
C MET A 142 7.49 3.27 5.47
N LYS A 143 8.21 2.70 6.45
CA LYS A 143 7.61 2.33 7.73
C LYS A 143 7.10 3.55 8.50
N ALA A 144 7.87 4.63 8.54
CA ALA A 144 7.44 5.89 9.16
C ALA A 144 6.18 6.45 8.47
N PHE A 145 6.09 6.34 7.14
CA PHE A 145 4.87 6.69 6.42
C PHE A 145 3.69 5.82 6.86
N PHE A 146 3.84 4.48 6.91
CA PHE A 146 2.77 3.60 7.41
C PHE A 146 2.41 3.90 8.87
N ASP A 147 3.37 4.23 9.73
CA ASP A 147 3.09 4.61 11.12
C ASP A 147 2.25 5.90 11.21
N SER A 148 2.34 6.78 10.21
CA SER A 148 1.51 7.99 10.14
C SER A 148 0.06 7.71 9.69
N THR A 149 -0.28 6.50 9.25
CA THR A 149 -1.63 6.13 8.81
C THR A 149 -2.61 5.78 9.95
N GLY A 150 -2.21 5.92 11.20
CA GLY A 150 -3.00 5.49 12.37
C GLY A 150 -4.44 6.02 12.38
N LYS A 151 -4.65 7.28 11.97
CA LYS A 151 -5.99 7.87 11.85
C LYS A 151 -6.86 7.20 10.77
N LEU A 152 -6.24 6.81 9.65
CA LEU A 152 -6.92 6.09 8.57
C LEU A 152 -7.30 4.67 9.01
N TRP A 153 -6.42 4.03 9.79
CA TRP A 153 -6.70 2.73 10.39
C TRP A 153 -7.86 2.81 11.38
N GLU A 154 -7.85 3.77 12.30
CA GLU A 154 -8.93 3.98 13.26
C GLU A 154 -10.30 4.14 12.57
N GLN A 155 -10.31 4.88 11.46
CA GLN A 155 -11.53 5.18 10.69
C GLN A 155 -11.83 4.17 9.58
N GLN A 156 -11.01 3.13 9.41
CA GLN A 156 -11.13 2.10 8.37
C GLN A 156 -11.23 2.67 6.93
N ARG A 157 -10.56 3.83 6.67
CA ARG A 157 -10.69 4.58 5.41
C ARG A 157 -10.05 3.89 4.21
N LEU A 158 -9.20 2.88 4.43
CA LEU A 158 -8.52 2.12 3.37
C LEU A 158 -9.11 0.72 3.19
N ALA A 159 -10.12 0.33 3.99
CA ALA A 159 -10.75 -0.98 3.89
C ALA A 159 -11.31 -1.24 2.49
N GLY A 160 -11.10 -2.46 1.97
CA GLY A 160 -11.53 -2.87 0.63
C GLY A 160 -10.69 -2.35 -0.53
N LYS A 161 -9.78 -1.37 -0.33
CA LYS A 161 -8.95 -0.87 -1.43
C LYS A 161 -7.89 -1.89 -1.85
N PRO A 162 -7.72 -2.17 -3.16
CA PRO A 162 -6.66 -3.03 -3.66
C PRO A 162 -5.29 -2.38 -3.47
N ALA A 163 -4.31 -3.16 -3.03
CA ALA A 163 -2.95 -2.71 -2.84
C ALA A 163 -1.92 -3.79 -3.20
N GLY A 164 -0.75 -3.38 -3.66
CA GLY A 164 0.35 -4.27 -4.01
C GLY A 164 1.71 -3.65 -3.71
N PHE A 165 2.77 -4.44 -3.89
CA PHE A 165 4.14 -4.04 -3.59
C PHE A 165 5.06 -4.21 -4.78
N PHE A 166 6.11 -3.39 -4.81
CA PHE A 166 7.30 -3.59 -5.65
C PHE A 166 8.56 -3.23 -4.86
N VAL A 167 9.64 -3.97 -5.07
CA VAL A 167 10.77 -3.92 -4.17
C VAL A 167 12.11 -3.83 -4.89
N SER A 168 13.13 -3.32 -4.18
CA SER A 168 14.53 -3.40 -4.57
C SER A 168 15.34 -4.13 -3.51
N THR A 169 16.23 -5.03 -3.94
CA THR A 169 17.19 -5.71 -3.07
C THR A 169 18.59 -5.63 -3.65
N GLY A 170 19.62 -5.78 -2.82
CA GLY A 170 21.02 -5.81 -3.31
C GLY A 170 21.36 -7.12 -4.01
N THR A 171 20.79 -8.24 -3.59
CA THR A 171 21.12 -9.59 -4.07
C THR A 171 19.87 -10.40 -4.40
N GLN A 172 20.04 -11.49 -5.16
CA GLN A 172 18.94 -12.40 -5.53
C GLN A 172 18.24 -13.02 -4.31
N GLY A 173 19.00 -13.49 -3.32
CA GLY A 173 18.47 -14.03 -2.06
C GLY A 173 18.20 -12.96 -0.99
N GLY A 174 18.30 -11.68 -1.31
CA GLY A 174 18.30 -10.57 -0.35
C GLY A 174 16.92 -10.10 0.11
N GLY A 175 15.84 -10.82 -0.19
CA GLY A 175 14.51 -10.54 0.36
C GLY A 175 13.48 -10.02 -0.63
N GLN A 176 13.51 -10.41 -1.90
CA GLN A 176 12.48 -10.05 -2.88
C GLN A 176 11.07 -10.43 -2.39
N GLU A 177 10.92 -11.63 -1.85
CA GLU A 177 9.64 -12.11 -1.33
C GLU A 177 9.42 -11.74 0.13
N SER A 178 10.43 -11.96 1.01
CA SER A 178 10.26 -11.70 2.44
C SER A 178 9.94 -10.23 2.75
N THR A 179 10.47 -9.30 1.96
CA THR A 179 10.16 -7.87 2.09
C THR A 179 8.70 -7.56 1.79
N ALA A 180 8.10 -8.21 0.77
CA ALA A 180 6.67 -8.10 0.51
C ALA A 180 5.85 -8.79 1.61
N TRP A 181 6.26 -9.99 2.06
CA TRP A 181 5.59 -10.74 3.12
C TRP A 181 5.49 -9.96 4.42
N THR A 182 6.57 -9.34 4.86
CA THR A 182 6.55 -8.51 6.08
C THR A 182 5.70 -7.25 5.91
N ALA A 183 5.53 -6.76 4.68
CA ALA A 183 4.70 -5.60 4.39
C ALA A 183 3.19 -5.92 4.30
N ILE A 184 2.80 -7.15 3.94
CA ILE A 184 1.39 -7.57 3.85
C ILE A 184 0.64 -7.29 5.15
N THR A 185 1.29 -7.41 6.30
CA THR A 185 0.69 -7.13 7.60
C THR A 185 0.12 -5.72 7.71
N GLN A 186 0.75 -4.72 7.06
CA GLN A 186 0.24 -3.34 7.03
C GLN A 186 -1.10 -3.28 6.29
N LEU A 187 -1.22 -3.99 5.17
CA LEU A 187 -2.46 -4.07 4.39
C LEU A 187 -3.56 -4.78 5.17
N ALA A 188 -3.21 -5.90 5.82
CA ALA A 188 -4.16 -6.67 6.62
C ALA A 188 -4.78 -5.84 7.75
N HIS A 189 -3.97 -5.04 8.47
CA HIS A 189 -4.47 -4.17 9.54
C HIS A 189 -5.36 -3.04 9.02
N HIS A 190 -5.15 -2.57 7.80
CA HIS A 190 -6.02 -1.58 7.14
C HIS A 190 -7.25 -2.18 6.46
N GLY A 191 -7.39 -3.52 6.43
CA GLY A 191 -8.46 -4.19 5.69
C GLY A 191 -8.34 -4.06 4.17
N MET A 192 -7.13 -3.76 3.66
CA MET A 192 -6.87 -3.63 2.22
C MET A 192 -6.77 -5.01 1.56
N LEU A 193 -7.06 -5.06 0.26
CA LEU A 193 -6.96 -6.28 -0.54
C LEU A 193 -5.55 -6.39 -1.14
N PHE A 194 -4.75 -7.35 -0.68
CA PHE A 194 -3.47 -7.61 -1.33
C PHE A 194 -3.66 -8.19 -2.73
N VAL A 195 -3.10 -7.52 -3.72
CA VAL A 195 -3.14 -7.92 -5.13
C VAL A 195 -1.74 -8.33 -5.58
N PRO A 196 -1.41 -9.63 -5.55
CA PRO A 196 -0.14 -10.12 -6.08
C PRO A 196 -0.13 -10.05 -7.61
N ILE A 197 1.05 -9.88 -8.22
CA ILE A 197 1.19 -9.98 -9.67
C ILE A 197 1.03 -11.43 -10.16
N GLY A 198 1.35 -12.43 -9.30
CA GLY A 198 1.39 -13.83 -9.66
C GLY A 198 2.34 -14.08 -10.83
N TYR A 199 1.92 -14.92 -11.75
CA TYR A 199 2.64 -15.21 -12.99
C TYR A 199 1.95 -14.60 -14.23
N THR A 200 1.18 -13.53 -14.04
CA THR A 200 0.37 -12.91 -15.09
C THR A 200 1.20 -12.21 -16.18
N PHE A 201 2.47 -11.95 -15.94
CA PHE A 201 3.40 -11.44 -16.96
C PHE A 201 3.75 -12.51 -18.02
N GLY A 202 3.57 -13.80 -17.72
CA GLY A 202 3.80 -14.88 -18.66
C GLY A 202 5.22 -15.41 -18.68
N SER A 203 5.76 -15.75 -19.86
CA SER A 203 7.05 -16.47 -20.02
C SER A 203 8.22 -15.80 -19.30
N GLY A 204 8.31 -14.48 -19.31
CA GLY A 204 9.37 -13.74 -18.62
C GLY A 204 9.47 -13.98 -17.11
N MET A 205 8.43 -14.53 -16.47
CA MET A 205 8.48 -14.94 -15.06
C MET A 205 9.16 -16.30 -14.85
N PHE A 206 9.32 -17.09 -15.91
CA PHE A 206 9.88 -18.44 -15.85
C PHE A 206 11.29 -18.53 -16.43
N GLU A 207 11.77 -17.46 -17.06
CA GLU A 207 13.12 -17.41 -17.62
C GLU A 207 14.17 -17.46 -16.52
N MET A 208 15.20 -18.29 -16.71
CA MET A 208 16.29 -18.54 -15.76
C MET A 208 17.65 -18.10 -16.30
N ASP A 209 17.71 -17.71 -17.58
CA ASP A 209 18.98 -17.40 -18.24
C ASP A 209 19.52 -16.02 -17.84
N ASP A 210 18.62 -15.08 -17.51
CA ASP A 210 18.97 -13.72 -17.11
C ASP A 210 18.69 -13.46 -15.63
N ILE A 211 19.57 -12.70 -15.00
CA ILE A 211 19.38 -12.23 -13.63
C ILE A 211 18.33 -11.11 -13.62
N ARG A 212 17.21 -11.35 -12.97
CA ARG A 212 16.14 -10.38 -12.79
C ARG A 212 15.54 -10.41 -11.39
N GLY A 213 15.06 -9.28 -10.92
CA GLY A 213 14.22 -9.16 -9.72
C GLY A 213 12.74 -9.46 -10.02
N GLY A 214 11.94 -9.34 -9.00
CA GLY A 214 10.51 -9.64 -9.03
C GLY A 214 10.19 -11.08 -8.66
N SER A 215 8.98 -11.23 -8.17
CA SER A 215 8.43 -12.52 -7.70
C SER A 215 6.90 -12.50 -7.89
N PRO A 216 6.19 -13.60 -7.60
CA PRO A 216 4.72 -13.58 -7.63
C PRO A 216 4.09 -12.51 -6.72
N TYR A 217 4.81 -12.00 -5.72
CA TYR A 217 4.31 -10.97 -4.80
C TYR A 217 4.36 -9.55 -5.37
N GLY A 218 5.19 -9.31 -6.38
CA GLY A 218 5.30 -8.01 -7.04
C GLY A 218 6.55 -7.89 -7.89
N SER A 219 6.62 -6.83 -8.71
CA SER A 219 7.83 -6.51 -9.46
C SER A 219 8.99 -6.16 -8.54
N GLY A 220 10.19 -6.32 -9.04
CA GLY A 220 11.38 -6.06 -8.25
C GLY A 220 12.60 -5.82 -9.09
N VAL A 221 13.65 -5.32 -8.47
CA VAL A 221 14.95 -5.05 -9.09
C VAL A 221 16.08 -5.46 -8.16
N PHE A 222 17.16 -5.97 -8.73
CA PHE A 222 18.43 -6.14 -8.04
C PHE A 222 19.31 -4.92 -8.25
N ALA A 223 19.71 -4.29 -7.16
CA ALA A 223 20.54 -3.10 -7.19
C ALA A 223 22.07 -3.43 -7.21
N GLY A 224 22.44 -4.67 -6.83
CA GLY A 224 23.85 -5.02 -6.64
C GLY A 224 24.47 -4.17 -5.52
N ASP A 225 25.59 -3.57 -5.82
CA ASP A 225 26.27 -2.57 -4.98
C ASP A 225 25.67 -1.14 -5.11
N GLY A 226 24.58 -1.00 -5.86
CA GLY A 226 23.93 0.27 -6.18
C GLY A 226 24.20 0.79 -7.59
N SER A 227 25.17 0.23 -8.30
CA SER A 227 25.53 0.65 -9.67
C SER A 227 24.75 -0.06 -10.76
N ARG A 228 24.21 -1.27 -10.48
CA ARG A 228 23.42 -2.02 -11.46
C ARG A 228 22.12 -1.28 -11.78
N GLN A 229 21.91 -1.01 -13.06
CA GLN A 229 20.65 -0.45 -13.52
C GLN A 229 19.57 -1.53 -13.66
N PRO A 230 18.28 -1.19 -13.50
CA PRO A 230 17.19 -2.12 -13.78
C PRO A 230 17.28 -2.66 -15.22
N SER A 231 17.10 -3.98 -15.39
CA SER A 231 17.03 -4.59 -16.72
C SER A 231 15.69 -4.26 -17.41
N GLU A 232 15.65 -4.39 -18.74
CA GLU A 232 14.41 -4.19 -19.49
C GLU A 232 13.31 -5.15 -19.04
N THR A 233 13.64 -6.39 -18.66
CA THR A 233 12.68 -7.37 -18.13
C THR A 233 12.12 -6.90 -16.76
N GLU A 234 12.97 -6.40 -15.85
CA GLU A 234 12.52 -5.85 -14.56
C GLU A 234 11.58 -4.65 -14.77
N LEU A 235 11.91 -3.77 -15.71
CA LEU A 235 11.10 -2.62 -16.08
C LEU A 235 9.77 -3.03 -16.74
N ALA A 236 9.80 -4.03 -17.61
CA ALA A 236 8.58 -4.55 -18.27
C ALA A 236 7.63 -5.23 -17.25
N ILE A 237 8.17 -5.97 -16.28
CA ILE A 237 7.38 -6.55 -15.19
C ILE A 237 6.72 -5.45 -14.36
N ALA A 238 7.44 -4.36 -14.06
CA ALA A 238 6.88 -3.23 -13.31
C ALA A 238 5.76 -2.52 -14.10
N GLU A 239 5.94 -2.32 -15.41
CA GLU A 239 4.92 -1.77 -16.29
C GLU A 239 3.68 -2.66 -16.34
N HIS A 240 3.89 -3.98 -16.49
CA HIS A 240 2.81 -4.95 -16.42
C HIS A 240 2.08 -4.90 -15.08
N GLN A 241 2.79 -4.81 -13.96
CA GLN A 241 2.17 -4.71 -12.63
C GLN A 241 1.28 -3.48 -12.51
N GLY A 242 1.74 -2.33 -13.02
CA GLY A 242 0.93 -1.11 -13.03
C GLY A 242 -0.36 -1.28 -13.84
N LYS A 243 -0.25 -1.83 -15.06
CA LYS A 243 -1.39 -2.13 -15.93
C LYS A 243 -2.35 -3.15 -15.30
N TYR A 244 -1.81 -4.21 -14.70
CA TYR A 244 -2.60 -5.25 -14.04
C TYR A 244 -3.36 -4.68 -12.85
N MET A 245 -2.71 -3.94 -11.96
CA MET A 245 -3.35 -3.29 -10.82
C MET A 245 -4.45 -2.32 -11.27
N ALA A 246 -4.19 -1.47 -12.27
CA ALA A 246 -5.19 -0.57 -12.83
C ALA A 246 -6.43 -1.31 -13.36
N SER A 247 -6.21 -2.47 -13.99
CA SER A 247 -7.31 -3.33 -14.47
C SER A 247 -8.13 -3.94 -13.33
N ILE A 248 -7.48 -4.30 -12.21
CA ILE A 248 -8.19 -4.78 -11.01
C ILE A 248 -8.98 -3.65 -10.36
N VAL A 249 -8.39 -2.46 -10.20
CA VAL A 249 -9.09 -1.26 -9.70
C VAL A 249 -10.34 -0.98 -10.52
N LYS A 250 -10.20 -1.02 -11.87
CA LYS A 250 -11.34 -0.80 -12.78
C LYS A 250 -12.43 -1.85 -12.63
N LYS A 251 -12.06 -3.13 -12.46
CA LYS A 251 -13.04 -4.21 -12.24
C LYS A 251 -13.80 -4.03 -10.93
N LEU A 252 -13.11 -3.67 -9.84
CA LEU A 252 -13.75 -3.47 -8.54
C LEU A 252 -14.70 -2.26 -8.55
N ALA A 253 -14.32 -1.17 -9.20
CA ALA A 253 -15.15 0.04 -9.30
C ALA A 253 -16.41 -0.11 -10.18
N HIS A 254 -16.49 -1.15 -11.01
CA HIS A 254 -17.69 -1.39 -11.85
C HIS A 254 -18.67 -2.42 -11.26
N HIS A 255 -18.40 -2.92 -10.07
CA HIS A 255 -19.27 -3.89 -9.38
C HIS A 255 -20.02 -3.29 -8.18
N ASP A 256 -19.80 -2.00 -7.92
CA ASP A 256 -20.59 -1.20 -6.97
C ASP A 256 -21.65 -0.40 -7.76
#